data_e39858d9e62e8e451a078b6472a7671f
#
_entry.id   e39858d9e62e8e451a078b6472a7671f
#
_cell.length_a   1.000
_cell.length_b   1.000
_cell.length_c   1.000
_cell.angle_alpha   90.00
_cell.angle_beta   90.00
_cell.angle_gamma   90.00
#
_symmetry.space_group_name_H-M   'P 1'
#
loop_
_entity.id
_entity.type
_entity.pdbx_description
1 polymer ?
#
loop_
_entity_poly.entity_id
_entity_poly.type
_entity_poly.pdbx_seq_one_letter_code
_entity_poly.pdbx_strand_id
1 'polypeptide(L)'
;MNDTPLLSVRGLTKRFGGLVAVKDIGFDIRPGEILGLIGPNGSGKSTVMKLIMGIERPNAGSVKVGGVEMAGWLPHRIARAGVGIVFQHSRPLHRQTVLEHIKLALLPDSLLKLAADPHVNTRAREIAERVGLGAVMHRHPATLPFADLRRMEMAKAIARDPKVVLVDEPFAGLTQAESQAFSELIRGFRAEGRAVLLVDHNVKSLAALADRVLAMYLGEYVAEGSAADVMRNETVRRVYLGGKIEARERTVEVSNTKAPILEVEDVGVLYGKARALDGVSLHVREGEFVSVVGLNGAGKTTLFNAICGLVPSHGTIRFGGENLKGMSGAAIARAGIVQCPETRELFGDMTVRENLDLGGYHLSNTARAEQLAWLFELFPILESRQSQTARTLSGGEQQMLAIARALMMQPRLLILDEPTLGLAPVILEQLSKALDKLQKTTPITVLLGEQNVTFALPHADRVYVLEHARIVWEGSPVRFEQEMGEGFLDAAPSGTTHPVRA
;
A
#
# COMPACT_ATOMS: atom_id res chain seq x y z
N MET A 1 36.73 -3.50 -17.87
CA MET A 1 35.61 -3.82 -16.92
C MET A 1 34.73 -4.84 -17.59
N ASN A 2 34.45 -5.97 -16.93
CA ASN A 2 33.61 -7.03 -17.53
C ASN A 2 32.19 -6.49 -17.74
N ASP A 3 31.79 -6.31 -18.99
CA ASP A 3 30.50 -5.74 -19.39
C ASP A 3 29.34 -6.76 -19.28
N THR A 4 29.61 -7.93 -18.70
CA THR A 4 28.61 -9.01 -18.58
C THR A 4 27.70 -8.76 -17.38
N PRO A 5 26.36 -8.67 -17.54
CA PRO A 5 25.44 -8.45 -16.45
C PRO A 5 25.44 -9.62 -15.45
N LEU A 6 25.33 -9.32 -14.16
CA LEU A 6 25.15 -10.32 -13.11
C LEU A 6 23.73 -10.86 -13.09
N LEU A 7 22.72 -10.01 -13.35
CA LEU A 7 21.34 -10.42 -13.55
C LEU A 7 20.89 -9.98 -14.95
N SER A 8 20.33 -10.90 -15.72
CA SER A 8 19.73 -10.63 -17.03
C SER A 8 18.34 -11.25 -17.09
N VAL A 9 17.35 -10.44 -17.36
CA VAL A 9 15.94 -10.82 -17.51
C VAL A 9 15.52 -10.51 -18.92
N ARG A 10 14.85 -11.44 -19.61
CA ARG A 10 14.39 -11.27 -21.01
C ARG A 10 13.01 -11.85 -21.20
N GLY A 11 12.09 -11.06 -21.74
CA GLY A 11 10.77 -11.51 -22.15
C GLY A 11 9.92 -12.08 -21.02
N LEU A 12 10.19 -11.69 -19.76
CA LEU A 12 9.59 -12.31 -18.57
C LEU A 12 8.08 -12.04 -18.55
N THR A 13 7.31 -13.13 -18.58
CA THR A 13 5.84 -13.04 -18.65
C THR A 13 5.20 -13.98 -17.61
N LYS A 14 4.19 -13.46 -16.90
CA LYS A 14 3.38 -14.23 -15.93
C LYS A 14 1.90 -13.93 -16.05
N ARG A 15 1.11 -14.98 -16.08
CA ARG A 15 -0.35 -14.93 -16.05
C ARG A 15 -0.89 -15.69 -14.84
N PHE A 16 -1.93 -15.15 -14.23
CA PHE A 16 -2.73 -15.82 -13.19
C PHE A 16 -4.17 -15.91 -13.69
N GLY A 17 -4.57 -17.08 -14.16
CA GLY A 17 -5.86 -17.21 -14.86
C GLY A 17 -5.95 -16.27 -16.06
N GLY A 18 -6.95 -15.41 -16.08
CA GLY A 18 -7.15 -14.40 -17.12
C GLY A 18 -6.31 -13.11 -16.95
N LEU A 19 -5.66 -12.92 -15.78
CA LEU A 19 -4.90 -11.71 -15.48
C LEU A 19 -3.44 -11.86 -15.94
N VAL A 20 -2.93 -10.91 -16.74
CA VAL A 20 -1.51 -10.80 -17.08
C VAL A 20 -0.85 -9.89 -16.06
N ALA A 21 -0.10 -10.48 -15.11
CA ALA A 21 0.55 -9.74 -14.04
C ALA A 21 1.91 -9.16 -14.43
N VAL A 22 2.61 -9.80 -15.38
CA VAL A 22 3.88 -9.35 -15.97
C VAL A 22 3.86 -9.73 -17.44
N LYS A 23 4.22 -8.79 -18.33
CA LYS A 23 4.18 -8.97 -19.77
C LYS A 23 5.47 -8.45 -20.41
N ASP A 24 6.25 -9.38 -20.95
CA ASP A 24 7.45 -9.13 -21.76
C ASP A 24 8.48 -8.20 -21.08
N ILE A 25 8.73 -8.36 -19.78
CA ILE A 25 9.69 -7.54 -19.04
C ILE A 25 11.11 -8.02 -19.28
N GLY A 26 12.00 -7.06 -19.59
CA GLY A 26 13.42 -7.31 -19.80
C GLY A 26 14.29 -6.20 -19.24
N PHE A 27 15.37 -6.56 -18.54
CA PHE A 27 16.42 -5.64 -18.03
C PHE A 27 17.68 -6.40 -17.66
N ASP A 28 18.78 -5.66 -17.55
CA ASP A 28 20.07 -6.14 -17.05
C ASP A 28 20.47 -5.37 -15.82
N ILE A 29 21.22 -6.02 -14.91
CA ILE A 29 21.91 -5.34 -13.80
C ILE A 29 23.37 -5.79 -13.81
N ARG A 30 24.27 -4.81 -13.88
CA ARG A 30 25.71 -5.02 -13.93
C ARG A 30 26.31 -5.16 -12.52
N PRO A 31 27.55 -5.67 -12.41
CA PRO A 31 28.28 -5.63 -11.15
C PRO A 31 28.39 -4.20 -10.61
N GLY A 32 28.06 -4.00 -9.33
CA GLY A 32 28.10 -2.69 -8.69
C GLY A 32 27.02 -1.69 -9.18
N GLU A 33 25.94 -2.19 -9.75
CA GLU A 33 24.78 -1.38 -10.18
C GLU A 33 23.60 -1.60 -9.25
N ILE A 34 22.90 -0.51 -8.92
CA ILE A 34 21.59 -0.51 -8.27
C ILE A 34 20.54 -0.13 -9.31
N LEU A 35 19.70 -1.09 -9.73
CA LEU A 35 18.52 -0.84 -10.55
C LEU A 35 17.32 -0.64 -9.66
N GLY A 36 16.70 0.53 -9.74
CA GLY A 36 15.41 0.82 -9.12
C GLY A 36 14.24 0.31 -9.96
N LEU A 37 13.28 -0.37 -9.36
CA LEU A 37 12.05 -0.78 -10.02
C LEU A 37 10.88 -0.06 -9.37
N ILE A 38 10.23 0.85 -10.10
CA ILE A 38 9.10 1.62 -9.63
C ILE A 38 7.81 1.25 -10.35
N GLY A 39 6.69 1.59 -9.75
CA GLY A 39 5.35 1.38 -10.30
C GLY A 39 4.30 1.44 -9.18
N PRO A 40 3.04 1.74 -9.47
CA PRO A 40 1.96 1.71 -8.49
C PRO A 40 1.73 0.29 -7.95
N ASN A 41 0.91 0.19 -6.91
CA ASN A 41 0.47 -1.11 -6.42
C ASN A 41 -0.24 -1.89 -7.53
N GLY A 42 0.05 -3.19 -7.64
CA GLY A 42 -0.49 -4.03 -8.71
C GLY A 42 0.22 -3.91 -10.08
N SER A 43 1.26 -3.09 -10.22
CA SER A 43 2.01 -2.99 -11.50
C SER A 43 2.87 -4.21 -11.84
N GLY A 44 2.99 -5.19 -10.94
CA GLY A 44 3.74 -6.43 -11.20
C GLY A 44 5.13 -6.52 -10.55
N LYS A 45 5.61 -5.48 -9.84
CA LYS A 45 6.95 -5.44 -9.21
C LYS A 45 7.27 -6.65 -8.33
N SER A 46 6.43 -6.93 -7.35
CA SER A 46 6.61 -8.08 -6.46
C SER A 46 6.47 -9.42 -7.20
N THR A 47 5.72 -9.46 -8.31
CA THR A 47 5.64 -10.64 -9.18
C THR A 47 6.98 -10.85 -9.91
N VAL A 48 7.60 -9.79 -10.44
CA VAL A 48 8.95 -9.87 -11.05
C VAL A 48 9.95 -10.43 -10.03
N MET A 49 9.95 -9.92 -8.80
CA MET A 49 10.81 -10.42 -7.72
C MET A 49 10.59 -11.93 -7.45
N LYS A 50 9.31 -12.34 -7.32
CA LYS A 50 8.93 -13.75 -7.10
C LYS A 50 9.35 -14.66 -8.26
N LEU A 51 9.29 -14.17 -9.50
CA LEU A 51 9.73 -14.89 -10.69
C LEU A 51 11.26 -15.07 -10.69
N ILE A 52 12.02 -14.02 -10.37
CA ILE A 52 13.49 -14.09 -10.30
C ILE A 52 13.92 -15.07 -9.19
N MET A 53 13.21 -15.10 -8.06
CA MET A 53 13.48 -16.02 -6.94
C MET A 53 12.92 -17.43 -7.14
N GLY A 54 12.21 -17.70 -8.24
CA GLY A 54 11.58 -19.01 -8.50
C GLY A 54 10.46 -19.39 -7.53
N ILE A 55 9.91 -18.41 -6.78
CA ILE A 55 8.71 -18.57 -5.95
C ILE A 55 7.51 -18.78 -6.87
N GLU A 56 7.49 -18.04 -7.99
CA GLU A 56 6.53 -18.21 -9.07
C GLU A 56 7.26 -18.70 -10.34
N ARG A 57 6.60 -19.55 -11.13
CA ARG A 57 7.14 -20.00 -12.42
C ARG A 57 6.68 -19.05 -13.51
N PRO A 58 7.57 -18.56 -14.39
CA PRO A 58 7.17 -17.75 -15.54
C PRO A 58 6.41 -18.61 -16.56
N ASN A 59 5.52 -17.96 -17.32
CA ASN A 59 4.87 -18.56 -18.47
C ASN A 59 5.77 -18.47 -19.72
N ALA A 60 6.61 -17.42 -19.80
CA ALA A 60 7.60 -17.22 -20.84
C ALA A 60 8.75 -16.36 -20.33
N GLY A 61 9.86 -16.34 -21.03
CA GLY A 61 11.01 -15.52 -20.74
C GLY A 61 12.14 -16.30 -20.06
N SER A 62 13.23 -15.60 -19.78
CA SER A 62 14.48 -16.14 -19.21
C SER A 62 14.98 -15.25 -18.08
N VAL A 63 15.60 -15.88 -17.08
CA VAL A 63 16.29 -15.22 -15.97
C VAL A 63 17.67 -15.84 -15.84
N LYS A 64 18.72 -15.04 -16.09
CA LYS A 64 20.11 -15.51 -15.98
C LYS A 64 20.84 -14.77 -14.86
N VAL A 65 21.58 -15.51 -14.04
CA VAL A 65 22.47 -14.96 -13.00
C VAL A 65 23.90 -15.45 -13.28
N GLY A 66 24.82 -14.51 -13.48
CA GLY A 66 26.19 -14.82 -13.90
C GLY A 66 26.25 -15.66 -15.19
N GLY A 67 25.32 -15.44 -16.11
CA GLY A 67 25.21 -16.17 -17.38
C GLY A 67 24.46 -17.51 -17.31
N VAL A 68 24.12 -18.01 -16.11
CA VAL A 68 23.41 -19.28 -15.91
C VAL A 68 21.90 -19.08 -15.93
N GLU A 69 21.19 -19.84 -16.77
CA GLU A 69 19.72 -19.79 -16.86
C GLU A 69 19.09 -20.42 -15.61
N MET A 70 18.17 -19.66 -14.97
CA MET A 70 17.51 -20.05 -13.72
C MET A 70 15.98 -20.04 -13.79
N ALA A 71 15.38 -19.66 -14.91
CA ALA A 71 13.94 -19.63 -15.04
C ALA A 71 13.34 -21.01 -14.70
N GLY A 72 12.36 -21.01 -13.79
CA GLY A 72 11.72 -22.26 -13.33
C GLY A 72 12.50 -23.09 -12.30
N TRP A 73 13.68 -22.64 -11.86
CA TRP A 73 14.37 -23.28 -10.75
C TRP A 73 13.60 -23.06 -9.43
N LEU A 74 13.83 -23.98 -8.48
CA LEU A 74 13.29 -23.85 -7.13
C LEU A 74 14.04 -22.77 -6.33
N PRO A 75 13.39 -22.03 -5.41
CA PRO A 75 13.99 -20.90 -4.67
C PRO A 75 15.31 -21.23 -3.98
N HIS A 76 15.42 -22.42 -3.36
CA HIS A 76 16.65 -22.82 -2.68
C HIS A 76 17.84 -23.01 -3.65
N ARG A 77 17.59 -23.42 -4.90
CA ARG A 77 18.64 -23.55 -5.93
C ARG A 77 19.11 -22.18 -6.41
N ILE A 78 18.17 -21.24 -6.57
CA ILE A 78 18.46 -19.85 -6.96
C ILE A 78 19.26 -19.14 -5.86
N ALA A 79 18.86 -19.31 -4.60
CA ALA A 79 19.61 -18.76 -3.47
C ALA A 79 21.07 -19.30 -3.41
N ARG A 80 21.28 -20.59 -3.73
CA ARG A 80 22.64 -21.20 -3.84
C ARG A 80 23.44 -20.65 -5.00
N ALA A 81 22.76 -20.29 -6.08
CA ALA A 81 23.42 -19.72 -7.24
C ALA A 81 23.83 -18.25 -7.04
N GLY A 82 23.55 -17.68 -5.87
CA GLY A 82 24.02 -16.36 -5.47
C GLY A 82 22.97 -15.25 -5.60
N VAL A 83 21.70 -15.55 -5.38
CA VAL A 83 20.63 -14.54 -5.27
C VAL A 83 20.13 -14.47 -3.83
N GLY A 84 20.23 -13.30 -3.21
CA GLY A 84 19.62 -12.99 -1.90
C GLY A 84 18.36 -12.14 -2.05
N ILE A 85 17.40 -12.28 -1.15
CA ILE A 85 16.20 -11.47 -1.13
C ILE A 85 15.87 -10.94 0.27
N VAL A 86 15.53 -9.67 0.35
CA VAL A 86 14.96 -9.00 1.52
C VAL A 86 13.48 -8.80 1.24
N PHE A 87 12.62 -9.50 2.00
CA PHE A 87 11.17 -9.44 1.82
C PHE A 87 10.56 -8.21 2.49
N GLN A 88 9.46 -7.70 1.93
CA GLN A 88 8.67 -6.63 2.50
C GLN A 88 8.15 -6.95 3.91
N HIS A 89 7.71 -8.17 4.15
CA HIS A 89 7.22 -8.61 5.46
C HIS A 89 8.14 -9.65 6.05
N SER A 90 8.70 -9.33 7.21
CA SER A 90 9.50 -10.27 8.00
C SER A 90 8.61 -11.40 8.54
N ARG A 91 9.06 -12.64 8.37
CA ARG A 91 8.41 -13.84 8.95
C ARG A 91 9.42 -14.56 9.85
N PRO A 92 9.69 -14.02 11.04
CA PRO A 92 10.67 -14.60 11.93
C PRO A 92 10.16 -15.89 12.58
N LEU A 93 11.08 -16.77 12.89
CA LEU A 93 10.85 -17.94 13.74
C LEU A 93 10.83 -17.46 15.19
N HIS A 94 9.66 -17.39 15.81
CA HIS A 94 9.45 -16.74 17.12
C HIS A 94 10.31 -17.29 18.26
N ARG A 95 10.74 -18.56 18.17
CA ARG A 95 11.54 -19.25 19.20
C ARG A 95 13.05 -19.12 19.02
N GLN A 96 13.50 -18.48 17.92
CA GLN A 96 14.91 -18.35 17.59
C GLN A 96 15.37 -16.91 17.84
N THR A 97 16.61 -16.74 18.28
CA THR A 97 17.25 -15.42 18.41
C THR A 97 17.67 -14.88 17.04
N VAL A 98 18.01 -13.59 16.96
CA VAL A 98 18.57 -12.97 15.74
C VAL A 98 19.77 -13.75 15.21
N LEU A 99 20.71 -14.11 16.12
CA LEU A 99 21.91 -14.86 15.74
C LEU A 99 21.57 -16.23 15.16
N GLU A 100 20.59 -16.94 15.71
CA GLU A 100 20.13 -18.23 15.22
C GLU A 100 19.49 -18.11 13.84
N HIS A 101 18.76 -17.02 13.53
CA HIS A 101 18.25 -16.79 12.18
C HIS A 101 19.37 -16.62 11.15
N ILE A 102 20.44 -15.90 11.51
CA ILE A 102 21.60 -15.73 10.62
C ILE A 102 22.34 -17.06 10.45
N LYS A 103 22.51 -17.84 11.52
CA LYS A 103 23.07 -19.18 11.44
C LYS A 103 22.26 -20.09 10.51
N LEU A 104 20.95 -20.10 10.63
CA LEU A 104 20.06 -20.87 9.75
C LEU A 104 20.27 -20.50 8.27
N ALA A 105 20.47 -19.22 7.96
CA ALA A 105 20.75 -18.78 6.60
C ALA A 105 22.13 -19.23 6.10
N LEU A 106 23.09 -19.45 6.99
CA LEU A 106 24.43 -19.94 6.69
C LEU A 106 24.51 -21.47 6.54
N LEU A 107 23.49 -22.22 7.00
CA LEU A 107 23.53 -23.67 7.03
C LEU A 107 23.80 -24.28 5.64
N PRO A 108 24.73 -25.28 5.57
CA PRO A 108 24.98 -26.02 4.34
C PRO A 108 23.79 -26.93 4.01
N ASP A 109 23.74 -27.39 2.76
CA ASP A 109 22.65 -28.21 2.21
C ASP A 109 22.63 -29.65 2.69
N SER A 110 23.66 -30.07 3.39
CA SER A 110 23.84 -31.45 3.89
C SER A 110 24.00 -31.43 5.40
N LEU A 111 23.20 -32.20 6.11
CA LEU A 111 23.32 -32.41 7.56
C LEU A 111 24.70 -32.94 7.97
N LEU A 112 25.37 -33.70 7.09
CA LEU A 112 26.73 -34.18 7.30
C LEU A 112 27.78 -33.03 7.32
N LYS A 113 27.53 -31.94 6.59
CA LYS A 113 28.38 -30.74 6.60
C LYS A 113 28.03 -29.80 7.76
N LEU A 114 26.90 -29.97 8.41
CA LEU A 114 26.43 -29.15 9.52
C LEU A 114 27.36 -29.32 10.76
N ALA A 115 27.85 -30.53 11.00
CA ALA A 115 28.74 -30.82 12.12
C ALA A 115 30.21 -30.34 11.89
N ALA A 116 30.52 -29.84 10.70
CA ALA A 116 31.90 -29.63 10.27
C ALA A 116 32.33 -28.18 10.03
N ASP A 117 31.43 -27.18 10.18
CA ASP A 117 31.83 -25.77 10.01
C ASP A 117 31.95 -25.03 11.37
N PRO A 118 33.15 -25.01 11.97
CA PRO A 118 33.40 -24.34 13.23
C PRO A 118 33.26 -22.83 13.13
N HIS A 119 33.22 -22.27 11.92
CA HIS A 119 33.19 -20.82 11.68
C HIS A 119 31.79 -20.24 11.54
N VAL A 120 30.69 -21.03 11.50
CA VAL A 120 29.31 -20.54 11.37
C VAL A 120 28.96 -19.51 12.44
N ASN A 121 29.41 -19.76 13.69
CA ASN A 121 29.17 -18.85 14.80
C ASN A 121 29.86 -17.48 14.60
N THR A 122 31.13 -17.50 14.18
CA THR A 122 31.93 -16.30 13.94
C THR A 122 31.35 -15.48 12.78
N ARG A 123 31.11 -16.15 11.64
CA ARG A 123 30.48 -15.51 10.47
C ARG A 123 29.09 -14.93 10.77
N ALA A 124 28.28 -15.64 11.56
CA ALA A 124 26.97 -15.13 11.94
C ALA A 124 27.05 -13.86 12.79
N ARG A 125 28.04 -13.78 13.70
CA ARG A 125 28.31 -12.58 14.50
C ARG A 125 28.81 -11.42 13.65
N GLU A 126 29.77 -11.66 12.77
CA GLU A 126 30.30 -10.65 11.83
C GLU A 126 29.17 -10.06 10.97
N ILE A 127 28.25 -10.90 10.46
CA ILE A 127 27.10 -10.44 9.70
C ILE A 127 26.16 -9.62 10.59
N ALA A 128 25.87 -10.06 11.83
CA ALA A 128 25.03 -9.32 12.77
C ALA A 128 25.62 -7.94 13.08
N GLU A 129 26.93 -7.85 13.33
CA GLU A 129 27.63 -6.59 13.56
C GLU A 129 27.58 -5.69 12.32
N ARG A 130 27.83 -6.25 11.14
CA ARG A 130 27.80 -5.54 9.86
C ARG A 130 26.45 -4.84 9.57
N VAL A 131 25.33 -5.46 9.92
CA VAL A 131 24.00 -4.86 9.74
C VAL A 131 23.53 -4.06 10.96
N GLY A 132 24.38 -3.88 11.98
CA GLY A 132 24.08 -3.10 13.17
C GLY A 132 23.21 -3.83 14.21
N LEU A 133 23.23 -5.17 14.23
CA LEU A 133 22.47 -6.01 15.18
C LEU A 133 23.33 -6.58 16.32
N GLY A 134 24.61 -6.19 16.43
CA GLY A 134 25.55 -6.72 17.44
C GLY A 134 24.99 -6.68 18.87
N ALA A 135 24.41 -5.54 19.28
CA ALA A 135 23.87 -5.37 20.63
C ALA A 135 22.59 -6.20 20.92
N VAL A 136 21.87 -6.63 19.87
CA VAL A 136 20.58 -7.33 20.00
C VAL A 136 20.60 -8.75 19.44
N MET A 137 21.77 -9.28 19.04
CA MET A 137 21.90 -10.57 18.36
C MET A 137 21.36 -11.77 19.18
N HIS A 138 21.29 -11.64 20.48
CA HIS A 138 20.76 -12.67 21.39
C HIS A 138 19.30 -12.48 21.77
N ARG A 139 18.63 -11.42 21.28
CA ARG A 139 17.22 -11.17 21.52
C ARG A 139 16.34 -11.94 20.54
N HIS A 140 15.11 -12.20 20.95
CA HIS A 140 14.06 -12.78 20.11
C HIS A 140 13.38 -11.73 19.25
N PRO A 141 12.98 -12.05 18.01
CA PRO A 141 12.34 -11.11 17.09
C PRO A 141 11.11 -10.38 17.65
N ALA A 142 10.31 -11.06 18.48
CA ALA A 142 9.12 -10.47 19.11
C ALA A 142 9.43 -9.27 20.03
N THR A 143 10.69 -9.08 20.43
CA THR A 143 11.12 -7.99 21.32
C THR A 143 11.89 -6.90 20.57
N LEU A 144 12.01 -7.01 19.25
CA LEU A 144 12.78 -6.08 18.44
C LEU A 144 11.91 -4.96 17.88
N PRO A 145 12.46 -3.73 17.77
CA PRO A 145 11.89 -2.70 16.92
C PRO A 145 11.79 -3.15 15.46
N PHE A 146 10.89 -2.52 14.72
CA PHE A 146 10.65 -2.84 13.31
C PHE A 146 11.91 -2.71 12.43
N ALA A 147 12.72 -1.67 12.67
CA ALA A 147 13.98 -1.47 11.95
C ALA A 147 14.98 -2.62 12.16
N ASP A 148 15.07 -3.18 13.38
CA ASP A 148 15.97 -4.30 13.67
C ASP A 148 15.47 -5.60 13.03
N LEU A 149 14.14 -5.80 12.91
CA LEU A 149 13.56 -6.90 12.14
C LEU A 149 13.95 -6.79 10.65
N ARG A 150 13.94 -5.58 10.08
CA ARG A 150 14.39 -5.33 8.70
C ARG A 150 15.89 -5.61 8.54
N ARG A 151 16.74 -5.18 9.49
CA ARG A 151 18.17 -5.50 9.49
C ARG A 151 18.41 -6.99 9.57
N MET A 152 17.60 -7.73 10.33
CA MET A 152 17.68 -9.18 10.41
C MET A 152 17.36 -9.85 9.05
N GLU A 153 16.32 -9.39 8.32
CA GLU A 153 16.05 -9.87 6.97
C GLU A 153 17.23 -9.59 6.01
N MET A 154 17.82 -8.38 6.12
CA MET A 154 19.03 -8.04 5.36
C MET A 154 20.20 -8.98 5.69
N ALA A 155 20.45 -9.25 6.99
CA ALA A 155 21.47 -10.18 7.44
C ALA A 155 21.30 -11.58 6.84
N LYS A 156 20.06 -12.09 6.83
CA LYS A 156 19.70 -13.38 6.23
C LYS A 156 19.96 -13.41 4.72
N ALA A 157 19.59 -12.32 4.03
CA ALA A 157 19.75 -12.21 2.58
C ALA A 157 21.21 -12.23 2.15
N ILE A 158 22.11 -11.58 2.91
CA ILE A 158 23.54 -11.50 2.59
C ILE A 158 24.39 -12.64 3.18
N ALA A 159 23.82 -13.47 4.04
CA ALA A 159 24.56 -14.51 4.76
C ALA A 159 25.36 -15.47 3.84
N ARG A 160 24.83 -15.75 2.66
CA ARG A 160 25.47 -16.64 1.67
C ARG A 160 26.33 -15.93 0.63
N ASP A 161 26.68 -14.68 0.88
CA ASP A 161 27.49 -13.87 -0.02
C ASP A 161 26.92 -13.80 -1.47
N PRO A 162 25.67 -13.34 -1.64
CA PRO A 162 25.02 -13.34 -2.94
C PRO A 162 25.67 -12.34 -3.91
N LYS A 163 25.69 -12.70 -5.20
CA LYS A 163 26.09 -11.79 -6.30
C LYS A 163 25.00 -10.80 -6.66
N VAL A 164 23.73 -11.19 -6.48
CA VAL A 164 22.54 -10.39 -6.74
C VAL A 164 21.72 -10.28 -5.47
N VAL A 165 21.34 -9.06 -5.09
CA VAL A 165 20.48 -8.80 -3.93
C VAL A 165 19.21 -8.14 -4.40
N LEU A 166 18.08 -8.77 -4.10
CA LEU A 166 16.75 -8.23 -4.35
C LEU A 166 16.21 -7.62 -3.06
N VAL A 167 15.75 -6.37 -3.10
CA VAL A 167 15.30 -5.63 -1.91
C VAL A 167 13.90 -5.07 -2.17
N ASP A 168 12.91 -5.57 -1.42
CA ASP A 168 11.49 -5.22 -1.60
C ASP A 168 11.04 -4.24 -0.52
N GLU A 169 10.70 -3.01 -0.91
CA GLU A 169 10.21 -1.91 -0.07
C GLU A 169 10.97 -1.74 1.27
N PRO A 170 12.30 -1.51 1.24
CA PRO A 170 13.11 -1.51 2.46
C PRO A 170 12.79 -0.36 3.41
N PHE A 171 12.27 0.76 2.91
CA PHE A 171 12.10 1.99 3.67
C PHE A 171 10.69 2.12 4.31
N ALA A 172 9.75 1.26 3.91
CA ALA A 172 8.39 1.30 4.45
C ALA A 172 8.38 1.12 5.98
N GLY A 173 7.79 2.09 6.70
CA GLY A 173 7.67 2.07 8.16
C GLY A 173 8.95 2.44 8.93
N LEU A 174 10.01 2.89 8.27
CA LEU A 174 11.24 3.37 8.92
C LEU A 174 11.22 4.89 9.11
N THR A 175 11.83 5.36 10.18
CA THR A 175 12.16 6.79 10.37
C THR A 175 13.23 7.23 9.36
N GLN A 176 13.41 8.55 9.21
CA GLN A 176 14.43 9.10 8.31
C GLN A 176 15.86 8.64 8.66
N ALA A 177 16.21 8.61 9.94
CA ALA A 177 17.51 8.14 10.39
C ALA A 177 17.73 6.65 10.11
N GLU A 178 16.69 5.81 10.32
CA GLU A 178 16.74 4.39 10.01
C GLU A 178 16.85 4.15 8.50
N SER A 179 16.10 4.90 7.69
CA SER A 179 16.15 4.85 6.23
C SER A 179 17.53 5.21 5.69
N GLN A 180 18.17 6.22 6.30
CA GLN A 180 19.56 6.59 5.94
C GLN A 180 20.53 5.45 6.27
N ALA A 181 20.43 4.84 7.45
CA ALA A 181 21.27 3.71 7.82
C ALA A 181 21.08 2.49 6.88
N PHE A 182 19.83 2.23 6.46
CA PHE A 182 19.54 1.20 5.45
C PHE A 182 20.12 1.54 4.07
N SER A 183 20.06 2.81 3.68
CA SER A 183 20.65 3.31 2.44
C SER A 183 22.16 3.07 2.39
N GLU A 184 22.86 3.29 3.51
CA GLU A 184 24.31 3.01 3.60
C GLU A 184 24.61 1.51 3.45
N LEU A 185 23.80 0.64 4.03
CA LEU A 185 23.97 -0.81 3.84
C LEU A 185 23.80 -1.22 2.37
N ILE A 186 22.81 -0.67 1.66
CA ILE A 186 22.56 -0.93 0.25
C ILE A 186 23.72 -0.38 -0.61
N ARG A 187 24.25 0.82 -0.32
CA ARG A 187 25.45 1.35 -0.98
C ARG A 187 26.67 0.50 -0.74
N GLY A 188 26.79 -0.10 0.45
CA GLY A 188 27.84 -1.07 0.75
C GLY A 188 27.82 -2.29 -0.19
N PHE A 189 26.64 -2.81 -0.54
CA PHE A 189 26.52 -3.91 -1.50
C PHE A 189 27.00 -3.52 -2.90
N ARG A 190 26.65 -2.30 -3.34
CA ARG A 190 27.14 -1.73 -4.59
C ARG A 190 28.69 -1.65 -4.60
N ALA A 191 29.27 -1.13 -3.53
CA ALA A 191 30.72 -1.00 -3.40
C ALA A 191 31.46 -2.34 -3.42
N GLU A 192 30.81 -3.43 -2.97
CA GLU A 192 31.30 -4.81 -3.05
C GLU A 192 31.13 -5.44 -4.44
N GLY A 193 30.62 -4.70 -5.42
CA GLY A 193 30.41 -5.19 -6.78
C GLY A 193 29.17 -6.07 -6.96
N ARG A 194 28.25 -6.10 -6.01
CA ARG A 194 26.98 -6.84 -6.14
C ARG A 194 26.01 -6.09 -7.05
N ALA A 195 25.18 -6.83 -7.77
CA ALA A 195 24.02 -6.27 -8.47
C ALA A 195 22.86 -6.16 -7.49
N VAL A 196 22.19 -5.01 -7.44
CA VAL A 196 21.03 -4.78 -6.56
C VAL A 196 19.80 -4.43 -7.37
N LEU A 197 18.71 -5.17 -7.18
CA LEU A 197 17.37 -4.76 -7.64
C LEU A 197 16.62 -4.21 -6.43
N LEU A 198 16.35 -2.89 -6.45
CA LEU A 198 15.66 -2.18 -5.40
C LEU A 198 14.24 -1.85 -5.85
N VAL A 199 13.24 -2.43 -5.20
CA VAL A 199 11.82 -2.14 -5.45
C VAL A 199 11.30 -1.22 -4.37
N ASP A 200 10.74 -0.09 -4.76
CA ASP A 200 10.05 0.82 -3.83
C ASP A 200 8.96 1.60 -4.56
N HIS A 201 7.96 2.04 -3.83
CA HIS A 201 6.94 2.95 -4.33
C HIS A 201 7.33 4.43 -4.12
N ASN A 202 8.27 4.71 -3.21
CA ASN A 202 8.82 6.05 -2.98
C ASN A 202 9.97 6.33 -3.96
N VAL A 203 9.64 7.08 -5.01
CA VAL A 203 10.59 7.42 -6.09
C VAL A 203 11.79 8.23 -5.59
N LYS A 204 11.62 9.12 -4.59
CA LYS A 204 12.73 9.92 -4.04
C LYS A 204 13.76 9.09 -3.31
N SER A 205 13.31 8.23 -2.39
CA SER A 205 14.21 7.33 -1.65
C SER A 205 14.99 6.45 -2.61
N LEU A 206 14.33 5.99 -3.67
CA LEU A 206 14.92 5.15 -4.70
C LEU A 206 15.87 5.95 -5.60
N ALA A 207 15.50 7.17 -6.01
CA ALA A 207 16.32 8.05 -6.85
C ALA A 207 17.64 8.44 -6.18
N ALA A 208 17.69 8.52 -4.85
CA ALA A 208 18.91 8.81 -4.09
C ALA A 208 19.92 7.66 -4.07
N LEU A 209 19.49 6.44 -4.47
CA LEU A 209 20.29 5.22 -4.39
C LEU A 209 20.53 4.56 -5.74
N ALA A 210 19.51 4.55 -6.61
CA ALA A 210 19.53 3.85 -7.87
C ALA A 210 20.40 4.59 -8.91
N ASP A 211 21.22 3.83 -9.62
CA ASP A 211 21.98 4.32 -10.77
C ASP A 211 21.05 4.53 -11.98
N ARG A 212 20.03 3.68 -12.06
CA ARG A 212 19.04 3.64 -13.13
C ARG A 212 17.71 3.18 -12.57
N VAL A 213 16.61 3.68 -13.11
CA VAL A 213 15.25 3.36 -12.69
C VAL A 213 14.47 2.80 -13.86
N LEU A 214 13.72 1.73 -13.62
CA LEU A 214 12.76 1.14 -14.54
C LEU A 214 11.36 1.31 -13.98
N ALA A 215 10.46 1.90 -14.77
CA ALA A 215 9.05 2.09 -14.41
C ALA A 215 8.16 1.02 -15.03
N MET A 216 7.29 0.42 -14.21
CA MET A 216 6.28 -0.55 -14.63
C MET A 216 4.87 -0.02 -14.41
N TYR A 217 3.98 -0.31 -15.36
CA TYR A 217 2.54 -0.06 -15.23
C TYR A 217 1.74 -1.19 -15.88
N LEU A 218 0.73 -1.72 -15.20
CA LEU A 218 -0.13 -2.82 -15.70
C LEU A 218 0.65 -4.06 -16.19
N GLY A 219 1.75 -4.37 -15.52
CA GLY A 219 2.59 -5.52 -15.89
C GLY A 219 3.55 -5.25 -17.04
N GLU A 220 3.55 -4.08 -17.64
CA GLU A 220 4.38 -3.71 -18.79
C GLU A 220 5.48 -2.71 -18.41
N TYR A 221 6.52 -2.67 -19.22
CA TYR A 221 7.56 -1.67 -19.19
C TYR A 221 7.02 -0.32 -19.71
N VAL A 222 7.33 0.77 -19.02
CA VAL A 222 6.89 2.12 -19.39
C VAL A 222 8.06 3.02 -19.76
N ALA A 223 9.07 3.08 -18.92
CA ALA A 223 10.23 3.95 -19.07
C ALA A 223 11.44 3.41 -18.30
N GLU A 224 12.63 3.77 -18.77
CA GLU A 224 13.90 3.46 -18.12
C GLU A 224 14.90 4.58 -18.34
N GLY A 225 15.71 4.87 -17.33
CA GLY A 225 16.72 5.93 -17.40
C GLY A 225 17.12 6.42 -16.01
N SER A 226 17.65 7.64 -15.92
CA SER A 226 17.81 8.29 -14.63
C SER A 226 16.44 8.51 -13.96
N ALA A 227 16.40 8.60 -12.65
CA ALA A 227 15.15 8.88 -11.93
C ALA A 227 14.46 10.15 -12.47
N ALA A 228 15.23 11.18 -12.80
CA ALA A 228 14.71 12.42 -13.37
C ALA A 228 14.09 12.22 -14.76
N ASP A 229 14.69 11.39 -15.63
CA ASP A 229 14.16 11.12 -16.97
C ASP A 229 12.88 10.29 -16.89
N VAL A 230 12.87 9.27 -16.03
CA VAL A 230 11.69 8.43 -15.82
C VAL A 230 10.52 9.25 -15.28
N MET A 231 10.77 10.21 -14.36
CA MET A 231 9.73 11.12 -13.85
C MET A 231 9.24 12.16 -14.87
N ARG A 232 9.99 12.41 -15.96
CA ARG A 232 9.51 13.25 -17.09
C ARG A 232 8.62 12.49 -18.05
N ASN A 233 8.63 11.15 -18.01
CA ASN A 233 7.76 10.35 -18.88
C ASN A 233 6.29 10.64 -18.57
N GLU A 234 5.50 10.93 -19.59
CA GLU A 234 4.11 11.37 -19.47
C GLU A 234 3.21 10.31 -18.80
N THR A 235 3.43 9.04 -19.13
CA THR A 235 2.70 7.91 -18.50
C THR A 235 3.07 7.77 -17.04
N VAL A 236 4.37 7.85 -16.70
CA VAL A 236 4.84 7.81 -15.30
C VAL A 236 4.26 8.98 -14.52
N ARG A 237 4.34 10.21 -15.06
CA ARG A 237 3.74 11.40 -14.43
C ARG A 237 2.26 11.20 -14.18
N ARG A 238 1.50 10.77 -15.18
CA ARG A 238 0.06 10.53 -15.04
C ARG A 238 -0.28 9.50 -13.97
N VAL A 239 0.54 8.46 -13.84
CA VAL A 239 0.34 7.36 -12.89
C VAL A 239 0.74 7.73 -11.47
N TYR A 240 1.77 8.57 -11.29
CA TYR A 240 2.29 8.99 -9.98
C TYR A 240 1.79 10.35 -9.51
N LEU A 241 1.56 11.29 -10.44
CA LEU A 241 1.17 12.67 -10.12
C LEU A 241 -0.31 12.95 -10.45
N GLY A 242 -1.03 11.98 -11.04
CA GLY A 242 -2.35 12.21 -11.63
C GLY A 242 -2.26 12.89 -12.98
N GLY A 243 -3.28 12.67 -13.84
CA GLY A 243 -3.52 13.55 -14.98
C GLY A 243 -3.88 14.94 -14.48
N LYS A 244 -3.76 15.98 -15.32
CA LYS A 244 -4.31 17.30 -14.98
C LYS A 244 -5.72 17.10 -14.44
N ILE A 245 -5.97 17.60 -13.23
CA ILE A 245 -7.32 17.64 -12.68
C ILE A 245 -8.10 18.58 -13.59
N GLU A 246 -8.86 18.04 -14.55
CA GLU A 246 -9.85 18.83 -15.24
C GLU A 246 -10.89 19.20 -14.21
N ALA A 247 -11.16 20.50 -14.07
CA ALA A 247 -12.22 20.98 -13.21
C ALA A 247 -13.52 20.26 -13.59
N ARG A 248 -14.03 19.43 -12.69
CA ARG A 248 -15.27 18.69 -12.93
C ARG A 248 -16.42 19.66 -13.04
N GLU A 249 -17.13 19.67 -14.17
CA GLU A 249 -18.47 20.20 -14.23
C GLU A 249 -19.39 19.27 -13.42
N ARG A 250 -19.74 19.69 -12.21
CA ARG A 250 -20.75 19.00 -11.42
C ARG A 250 -22.14 19.43 -11.84
N THR A 251 -23.02 18.45 -12.06
CA THR A 251 -24.46 18.68 -12.24
C THR A 251 -25.19 19.00 -10.94
N VAL A 252 -24.55 18.71 -9.78
CA VAL A 252 -25.11 19.03 -8.45
C VAL A 252 -24.25 20.12 -7.81
N GLU A 253 -24.83 21.34 -7.68
CA GLU A 253 -24.18 22.44 -6.95
C GLU A 253 -24.10 22.08 -5.45
N VAL A 254 -22.87 21.91 -4.93
CA VAL A 254 -22.65 21.87 -3.48
C VAL A 254 -22.90 23.28 -2.97
N SER A 255 -24.06 23.50 -2.38
CA SER A 255 -24.44 24.81 -1.83
C SER A 255 -23.50 25.17 -0.68
N ASN A 256 -22.65 26.18 -0.90
CA ASN A 256 -21.76 26.74 0.14
C ASN A 256 -22.54 27.40 1.31
N THR A 257 -23.86 27.51 1.20
CA THR A 257 -24.72 28.16 2.20
C THR A 257 -25.41 27.17 3.15
N LYS A 258 -25.35 25.85 2.90
CA LYS A 258 -25.96 24.85 3.79
C LYS A 258 -25.04 24.54 4.98
N ALA A 259 -25.64 24.34 6.15
CA ALA A 259 -24.98 23.84 7.35
C ALA A 259 -24.32 22.48 7.06
N PRO A 260 -23.17 22.16 7.68
CA PRO A 260 -22.51 20.87 7.51
C PRO A 260 -23.40 19.73 8.04
N ILE A 261 -23.40 18.59 7.32
CA ILE A 261 -24.08 17.38 7.79
C ILE A 261 -23.25 16.66 8.86
N LEU A 262 -21.92 16.70 8.75
CA LEU A 262 -20.97 16.19 9.74
C LEU A 262 -20.08 17.32 10.23
N GLU A 263 -19.97 17.43 11.54
CA GLU A 263 -19.06 18.35 12.23
C GLU A 263 -18.23 17.55 13.24
N VAL A 264 -16.91 17.70 13.14
CA VAL A 264 -15.91 17.10 14.03
C VAL A 264 -15.12 18.25 14.63
N GLU A 265 -15.16 18.40 15.96
CA GLU A 265 -14.56 19.53 16.67
C GLU A 265 -13.64 19.02 17.78
N ASP A 266 -12.35 19.35 17.70
CA ASP A 266 -11.31 19.07 18.68
C ASP A 266 -11.27 17.58 19.10
N VAL A 267 -11.42 16.67 18.13
CA VAL A 267 -11.49 15.24 18.41
C VAL A 267 -10.11 14.65 18.62
N GLY A 268 -9.95 13.96 19.75
CA GLY A 268 -8.75 13.22 20.08
C GLY A 268 -9.07 11.79 20.51
N VAL A 269 -8.12 10.89 20.20
CA VAL A 269 -8.21 9.46 20.53
C VAL A 269 -6.87 8.96 21.07
N LEU A 270 -6.93 8.16 22.15
CA LEU A 270 -5.78 7.55 22.79
C LEU A 270 -5.91 6.02 22.77
N TYR A 271 -4.86 5.32 22.33
CA TYR A 271 -4.68 3.89 22.53
C TYR A 271 -3.62 3.65 23.62
N GLY A 272 -4.07 3.46 24.85
CA GLY A 272 -3.19 3.45 26.02
C GLY A 272 -2.50 4.81 26.19
N LYS A 273 -1.17 4.87 26.00
CA LYS A 273 -0.39 6.12 26.04
C LYS A 273 -0.14 6.73 24.64
N ALA A 274 -0.47 6.01 23.57
CA ALA A 274 -0.25 6.48 22.22
C ALA A 274 -1.41 7.36 21.76
N ARG A 275 -1.10 8.59 21.36
CA ARG A 275 -2.05 9.54 20.81
C ARG A 275 -2.24 9.23 19.32
N ALA A 276 -3.44 8.79 18.94
CA ALA A 276 -3.79 8.44 17.57
C ALA A 276 -4.52 9.58 16.84
N LEU A 277 -5.23 10.45 17.58
CA LEU A 277 -5.76 11.72 17.11
C LEU A 277 -5.52 12.79 18.17
N ASP A 278 -5.25 14.04 17.72
CA ASP A 278 -4.88 15.16 18.59
C ASP A 278 -5.53 16.46 18.11
N GLY A 279 -6.75 16.74 18.60
CA GLY A 279 -7.48 17.98 18.28
C GLY A 279 -7.91 18.07 16.82
N VAL A 280 -8.36 16.97 16.23
CA VAL A 280 -8.80 16.94 14.84
C VAL A 280 -10.15 17.64 14.69
N SER A 281 -10.21 18.62 13.76
CA SER A 281 -11.43 19.32 13.41
C SER A 281 -11.62 19.30 11.90
N LEU A 282 -12.83 18.93 11.44
CA LEU A 282 -13.24 18.96 10.04
C LEU A 282 -14.76 19.06 9.92
N HIS A 283 -15.23 19.42 8.76
CA HIS A 283 -16.66 19.39 8.45
C HIS A 283 -16.94 18.87 7.05
N VAL A 284 -18.11 18.27 6.86
CA VAL A 284 -18.59 17.75 5.58
C VAL A 284 -20.00 18.28 5.33
N ARG A 285 -20.25 18.86 4.16
CA ARG A 285 -21.58 19.33 3.76
C ARG A 285 -22.38 18.23 3.08
N GLU A 286 -23.69 18.37 3.08
CA GLU A 286 -24.57 17.41 2.42
C GLU A 286 -24.30 17.36 0.90
N GLY A 287 -24.09 16.16 0.36
CA GLY A 287 -23.73 15.92 -1.04
C GLY A 287 -22.26 16.21 -1.39
N GLU A 288 -21.43 16.65 -0.43
CA GLU A 288 -20.01 16.91 -0.64
C GLU A 288 -19.22 15.59 -0.66
N PHE A 289 -18.21 15.52 -1.51
CA PHE A 289 -17.21 14.48 -1.49
C PHE A 289 -15.92 15.03 -0.86
N VAL A 290 -15.65 14.62 0.36
CA VAL A 290 -14.48 15.09 1.12
C VAL A 290 -13.45 13.98 1.17
N SER A 291 -12.20 14.30 0.87
CA SER A 291 -11.08 13.37 1.01
C SER A 291 -10.18 13.76 2.18
N VAL A 292 -9.88 12.79 3.04
CA VAL A 292 -8.86 12.87 4.09
C VAL A 292 -7.63 12.11 3.59
N VAL A 293 -6.62 12.82 3.15
CA VAL A 293 -5.38 12.23 2.64
C VAL A 293 -4.29 12.21 3.72
N GLY A 294 -3.50 11.15 3.74
CA GLY A 294 -2.42 11.01 4.72
C GLY A 294 -1.72 9.66 4.61
N LEU A 295 -0.50 9.59 5.11
CA LEU A 295 0.29 8.35 5.13
C LEU A 295 -0.33 7.29 6.04
N ASN A 296 0.13 6.04 5.91
CA ASN A 296 -0.24 4.98 6.84
C ASN A 296 0.20 5.34 8.26
N GLY A 297 -0.71 5.16 9.23
CA GLY A 297 -0.48 5.55 10.62
C GLY A 297 -0.77 7.03 10.93
N ALA A 298 -1.19 7.86 9.97
CA ALA A 298 -1.54 9.26 10.22
C ALA A 298 -2.79 9.43 11.12
N GLY A 299 -3.65 8.41 11.22
CA GLY A 299 -4.85 8.43 12.06
C GLY A 299 -6.19 8.36 11.30
N LYS A 300 -6.20 8.17 9.96
CA LYS A 300 -7.42 8.14 9.13
C LYS A 300 -8.47 7.15 9.65
N THR A 301 -8.10 5.88 9.75
CA THR A 301 -8.98 4.81 10.27
C THR A 301 -9.47 5.11 11.69
N THR A 302 -8.61 5.69 12.54
CA THR A 302 -8.99 6.10 13.90
C THR A 302 -10.03 7.21 13.89
N LEU A 303 -9.91 8.19 12.98
CA LEU A 303 -10.88 9.25 12.80
C LEU A 303 -12.25 8.69 12.38
N PHE A 304 -12.28 7.78 11.41
CA PHE A 304 -13.51 7.17 10.95
C PHE A 304 -14.15 6.28 12.01
N ASN A 305 -13.34 5.52 12.74
CA ASN A 305 -13.83 4.73 13.86
C ASN A 305 -14.38 5.60 15.00
N ALA A 306 -13.80 6.79 15.24
CA ALA A 306 -14.35 7.74 16.22
C ALA A 306 -15.70 8.32 15.75
N ILE A 307 -15.82 8.68 14.46
CA ILE A 307 -17.08 9.14 13.86
C ILE A 307 -18.16 8.06 13.94
N CYS A 308 -17.81 6.80 13.71
CA CYS A 308 -18.71 5.66 13.77
C CYS A 308 -18.97 5.14 15.21
N GLY A 309 -18.40 5.78 16.24
CA GLY A 309 -18.56 5.35 17.64
C GLY A 309 -17.95 4.00 17.98
N LEU A 310 -16.95 3.56 17.18
CA LEU A 310 -16.26 2.28 17.37
C LEU A 310 -15.06 2.39 18.34
N VAL A 311 -14.56 3.60 18.56
CA VAL A 311 -13.49 3.89 19.53
C VAL A 311 -13.88 5.07 20.41
N PRO A 312 -13.49 5.06 21.71
CA PRO A 312 -13.70 6.20 22.59
C PRO A 312 -12.92 7.43 22.11
N SER A 313 -13.57 8.59 22.06
CA SER A 313 -12.96 9.86 21.69
C SER A 313 -13.34 10.97 22.65
N HIS A 314 -12.51 12.01 22.78
CA HIS A 314 -12.89 13.30 23.36
C HIS A 314 -13.16 14.31 22.25
N GLY A 315 -13.68 15.47 22.60
CA GLY A 315 -14.18 16.44 21.63
C GLY A 315 -15.64 16.25 21.30
N THR A 316 -16.08 16.82 20.19
CA THR A 316 -17.49 16.79 19.77
C THR A 316 -17.62 16.28 18.35
N ILE A 317 -18.55 15.37 18.12
CA ILE A 317 -18.93 14.90 16.78
C ILE A 317 -20.45 15.08 16.66
N ARG A 318 -20.90 15.85 15.64
CA ARG A 318 -22.32 16.05 15.33
C ARG A 318 -22.63 15.57 13.93
N PHE A 319 -23.80 14.98 13.77
CA PHE A 319 -24.33 14.55 12.49
C PHE A 319 -25.77 15.01 12.32
N GLY A 320 -26.05 15.78 11.29
CA GLY A 320 -27.37 16.42 11.08
C GLY A 320 -27.78 17.33 12.24
N GLY A 321 -26.82 17.95 12.94
CA GLY A 321 -27.02 18.76 14.13
C GLY A 321 -27.10 17.99 15.46
N GLU A 322 -27.23 16.65 15.43
CA GLU A 322 -27.29 15.81 16.64
C GLU A 322 -25.89 15.38 17.10
N ASN A 323 -25.63 15.46 18.41
CA ASN A 323 -24.38 15.02 19.00
C ASN A 323 -24.33 13.49 19.10
N LEU A 324 -23.32 12.87 18.50
CA LEU A 324 -23.16 11.41 18.47
C LEU A 324 -22.59 10.83 19.78
N LYS A 325 -22.23 11.67 20.74
CA LYS A 325 -21.60 11.24 21.99
C LYS A 325 -22.47 10.25 22.75
N GLY A 326 -21.91 9.06 23.06
CA GLY A 326 -22.62 8.00 23.78
C GLY A 326 -23.56 7.15 22.92
N MET A 327 -23.70 7.43 21.64
CA MET A 327 -24.45 6.56 20.73
C MET A 327 -23.62 5.31 20.42
N SER A 328 -24.29 4.17 20.29
CA SER A 328 -23.63 2.94 19.79
C SER A 328 -23.43 3.02 18.29
N GLY A 329 -22.40 2.32 17.75
CA GLY A 329 -22.15 2.26 16.31
C GLY A 329 -23.40 1.84 15.50
N ALA A 330 -24.22 0.92 16.03
CA ALA A 330 -25.48 0.53 15.41
C ALA A 330 -26.53 1.68 15.38
N ALA A 331 -26.55 2.56 16.38
CA ALA A 331 -27.41 3.74 16.39
C ALA A 331 -26.91 4.78 15.38
N ILE A 332 -25.60 4.98 15.31
CA ILE A 332 -24.95 5.88 14.33
C ILE A 332 -25.19 5.40 12.89
N ALA A 333 -25.09 4.08 12.65
CA ALA A 333 -25.41 3.52 11.34
C ALA A 333 -26.88 3.74 10.94
N ARG A 334 -27.82 3.57 11.90
CA ARG A 334 -29.25 3.89 11.67
C ARG A 334 -29.52 5.38 11.46
N ALA A 335 -28.70 6.26 12.02
CA ALA A 335 -28.77 7.71 11.77
C ALA A 335 -28.30 8.08 10.34
N GLY A 336 -27.65 7.14 9.63
CA GLY A 336 -27.25 7.27 8.23
C GLY A 336 -25.74 7.43 7.98
N ILE A 337 -24.88 7.15 8.96
CA ILE A 337 -23.43 7.08 8.76
C ILE A 337 -23.04 5.61 8.59
N VAL A 338 -22.51 5.24 7.43
CA VAL A 338 -22.06 3.86 7.15
C VAL A 338 -20.63 3.86 6.68
N GLN A 339 -19.80 3.02 7.30
CA GLN A 339 -18.39 2.85 6.97
C GLN A 339 -18.17 1.57 6.17
N CYS A 340 -17.37 1.67 5.11
CA CYS A 340 -16.68 0.55 4.48
C CYS A 340 -15.24 0.56 4.97
N PRO A 341 -14.84 -0.35 5.89
CA PRO A 341 -13.50 -0.36 6.46
C PRO A 341 -12.45 -0.89 5.48
N GLU A 342 -11.18 -0.60 5.73
CA GLU A 342 -10.02 -1.07 4.97
C GLU A 342 -10.00 -2.60 4.79
N THR A 343 -10.36 -3.35 5.85
CA THR A 343 -10.39 -4.81 5.87
C THR A 343 -11.61 -5.42 5.19
N ARG A 344 -12.52 -4.59 4.64
CA ARG A 344 -13.77 -4.96 3.93
C ARG A 344 -14.82 -5.63 4.80
N GLU A 345 -14.43 -6.41 5.82
CA GLU A 345 -15.30 -7.06 6.80
C GLU A 345 -16.48 -7.85 6.14
N LEU A 346 -16.18 -8.57 5.05
CA LEU A 346 -17.17 -9.40 4.36
C LEU A 346 -17.44 -10.69 5.13
N PHE A 347 -18.67 -11.16 5.06
CA PHE A 347 -19.02 -12.52 5.50
C PHE A 347 -18.55 -13.52 4.43
N GLY A 348 -17.30 -13.97 4.59
CA GLY A 348 -16.58 -14.73 3.57
C GLY A 348 -17.25 -16.03 3.15
N ASP A 349 -17.94 -16.72 4.05
CA ASP A 349 -18.64 -17.98 3.80
C ASP A 349 -20.05 -17.80 3.19
N MET A 350 -20.56 -16.57 3.17
CA MET A 350 -21.80 -16.20 2.51
C MET A 350 -21.56 -15.85 1.05
N THR A 351 -22.60 -15.98 0.24
CA THR A 351 -22.61 -15.55 -1.16
C THR A 351 -22.60 -14.04 -1.29
N VAL A 352 -22.32 -13.54 -2.49
CA VAL A 352 -22.47 -12.11 -2.84
C VAL A 352 -23.86 -11.62 -2.50
N ARG A 353 -24.90 -12.38 -2.92
CA ARG A 353 -26.30 -12.02 -2.68
C ARG A 353 -26.62 -11.93 -1.19
N GLU A 354 -26.24 -12.91 -0.38
CA GLU A 354 -26.46 -12.91 1.07
C GLU A 354 -25.75 -11.75 1.77
N ASN A 355 -24.51 -11.39 1.36
CA ASN A 355 -23.82 -10.20 1.88
C ASN A 355 -24.60 -8.91 1.59
N LEU A 356 -25.17 -8.77 0.39
CA LEU A 356 -25.98 -7.61 0.01
C LEU A 356 -27.31 -7.59 0.78
N ASP A 357 -27.98 -8.73 0.89
CA ASP A 357 -29.25 -8.83 1.63
C ASP A 357 -29.08 -8.49 3.11
N LEU A 358 -27.94 -8.82 3.73
CA LEU A 358 -27.59 -8.39 5.08
C LEU A 358 -27.42 -6.88 5.19
N GLY A 359 -26.81 -6.22 4.21
CA GLY A 359 -26.73 -4.75 4.17
C GLY A 359 -28.11 -4.09 4.10
N GLY A 360 -29.04 -4.70 3.38
CA GLY A 360 -30.42 -4.22 3.21
C GLY A 360 -31.46 -4.87 4.14
N TYR A 361 -31.05 -5.47 5.27
CA TYR A 361 -31.96 -6.25 6.15
C TYR A 361 -33.15 -5.41 6.68
N HIS A 362 -32.98 -4.11 6.80
CA HIS A 362 -33.99 -3.16 7.31
C HIS A 362 -34.97 -2.69 6.22
N LEU A 363 -34.67 -2.95 4.94
CA LEU A 363 -35.48 -2.54 3.80
C LEU A 363 -36.65 -3.52 3.59
N SER A 364 -37.80 -3.00 3.11
CA SER A 364 -38.88 -3.83 2.60
C SER A 364 -38.41 -4.65 1.38
N ASN A 365 -39.08 -5.73 1.04
CA ASN A 365 -38.72 -6.57 -0.10
C ASN A 365 -38.68 -5.77 -1.40
N THR A 366 -39.62 -4.85 -1.62
CA THR A 366 -39.67 -3.99 -2.81
C THR A 366 -38.47 -3.04 -2.84
N ALA A 367 -38.25 -2.26 -1.75
CA ALA A 367 -37.13 -1.33 -1.66
C ALA A 367 -35.77 -2.03 -1.77
N ARG A 368 -35.65 -3.26 -1.24
CA ARG A 368 -34.44 -4.09 -1.38
C ARG A 368 -34.19 -4.50 -2.83
N ALA A 369 -35.24 -4.90 -3.55
CA ALA A 369 -35.13 -5.26 -4.95
C ALA A 369 -34.72 -4.07 -5.82
N GLU A 370 -35.30 -2.89 -5.60
CA GLU A 370 -34.95 -1.65 -6.28
C GLU A 370 -33.50 -1.26 -6.00
N GLN A 371 -33.08 -1.32 -4.73
CA GLN A 371 -31.69 -0.99 -4.33
C GLN A 371 -30.69 -1.96 -4.94
N LEU A 372 -31.00 -3.25 -5.00
CA LEU A 372 -30.15 -4.25 -5.65
C LEU A 372 -30.03 -4.01 -7.15
N ALA A 373 -31.12 -3.70 -7.84
CA ALA A 373 -31.08 -3.37 -9.27
C ALA A 373 -30.17 -2.19 -9.55
N TRP A 374 -30.30 -1.12 -8.76
CA TRP A 374 -29.42 0.04 -8.86
C TRP A 374 -27.96 -0.28 -8.57
N LEU A 375 -27.67 -1.12 -7.56
CA LEU A 375 -26.30 -1.55 -7.23
C LEU A 375 -25.68 -2.41 -8.33
N PHE A 376 -26.46 -3.23 -9.02
CA PHE A 376 -25.97 -4.01 -10.15
C PHE A 376 -25.67 -3.15 -11.38
N GLU A 377 -26.38 -2.03 -11.55
CA GLU A 377 -25.99 -1.03 -12.55
C GLU A 377 -24.67 -0.32 -12.18
N LEU A 378 -24.41 -0.13 -10.86
CA LEU A 378 -23.18 0.48 -10.38
C LEU A 378 -21.99 -0.49 -10.44
N PHE A 379 -22.23 -1.75 -10.08
CA PHE A 379 -21.25 -2.83 -10.03
C PHE A 379 -21.74 -4.09 -10.80
N PRO A 380 -21.73 -4.09 -12.15
CA PRO A 380 -22.28 -5.20 -12.95
C PRO A 380 -21.67 -6.56 -12.67
N ILE A 381 -20.39 -6.58 -12.23
CA ILE A 381 -19.70 -7.83 -11.90
C ILE A 381 -20.40 -8.58 -10.75
N LEU A 382 -20.99 -7.87 -9.79
CA LEU A 382 -21.67 -8.48 -8.64
C LEU A 382 -22.97 -9.19 -9.05
N GLU A 383 -23.65 -8.70 -10.09
CA GLU A 383 -24.81 -9.34 -10.64
C GLU A 383 -24.49 -10.72 -11.20
N SER A 384 -23.42 -10.84 -11.99
CA SER A 384 -22.98 -12.10 -12.57
C SER A 384 -22.42 -13.09 -11.55
N ARG A 385 -22.12 -12.65 -10.32
CA ARG A 385 -21.47 -13.41 -9.26
C ARG A 385 -22.38 -13.65 -8.04
N GLN A 386 -23.69 -13.38 -8.12
CA GLN A 386 -24.60 -13.38 -6.99
C GLN A 386 -24.56 -14.67 -6.13
N SER A 387 -24.42 -15.82 -6.76
CA SER A 387 -24.37 -17.13 -6.09
C SER A 387 -22.96 -17.53 -5.64
N GLN A 388 -21.92 -16.74 -5.98
CA GLN A 388 -20.53 -17.04 -5.64
C GLN A 388 -20.26 -16.68 -4.18
N THR A 389 -19.52 -17.53 -3.46
CA THR A 389 -19.08 -17.30 -2.08
C THR A 389 -18.09 -16.14 -2.02
N ALA A 390 -18.29 -15.17 -1.14
CA ALA A 390 -17.52 -13.91 -1.10
C ALA A 390 -16.01 -14.11 -0.94
N ARG A 391 -15.55 -15.11 -0.16
CA ARG A 391 -14.11 -15.41 -0.01
C ARG A 391 -13.42 -15.87 -1.29
N THR A 392 -14.17 -16.33 -2.30
CA THR A 392 -13.64 -16.81 -3.58
C THR A 392 -13.54 -15.72 -4.64
N LEU A 393 -14.05 -14.53 -4.34
CA LEU A 393 -13.92 -13.35 -5.17
C LEU A 393 -12.48 -12.85 -5.18
N SER A 394 -12.06 -12.19 -6.25
CA SER A 394 -10.82 -11.41 -6.29
C SER A 394 -10.87 -10.25 -5.28
N GLY A 395 -9.71 -9.73 -4.86
CA GLY A 395 -9.66 -8.60 -3.93
C GLY A 395 -10.43 -7.37 -4.41
N GLY A 396 -10.46 -7.11 -5.72
CA GLY A 396 -11.24 -6.01 -6.29
C GLY A 396 -12.75 -6.25 -6.26
N GLU A 397 -13.20 -7.46 -6.58
CA GLU A 397 -14.61 -7.84 -6.49
C GLU A 397 -15.09 -7.82 -5.03
N GLN A 398 -14.25 -8.23 -4.08
CA GLN A 398 -14.53 -8.11 -2.65
C GLN A 398 -14.67 -6.65 -2.21
N GLN A 399 -13.85 -5.75 -2.74
CA GLN A 399 -13.95 -4.31 -2.45
C GLN A 399 -15.27 -3.72 -2.98
N MET A 400 -15.64 -4.06 -4.22
CA MET A 400 -16.92 -3.64 -4.80
C MET A 400 -18.09 -4.19 -3.98
N LEU A 401 -18.03 -5.45 -3.51
CA LEU A 401 -19.05 -6.05 -2.66
C LEU A 401 -19.15 -5.34 -1.30
N ALA A 402 -18.04 -4.97 -0.68
CA ALA A 402 -18.04 -4.25 0.59
C ALA A 402 -18.70 -2.87 0.47
N ILE A 403 -18.36 -2.13 -0.59
CA ILE A 403 -18.98 -0.82 -0.89
C ILE A 403 -20.48 -0.99 -1.21
N ALA A 404 -20.84 -1.97 -2.04
CA ALA A 404 -22.23 -2.25 -2.39
C ALA A 404 -23.06 -2.62 -1.15
N ARG A 405 -22.50 -3.45 -0.24
CA ARG A 405 -23.16 -3.78 1.04
C ARG A 405 -23.38 -2.54 1.91
N ALA A 406 -22.41 -1.63 1.97
CA ALA A 406 -22.57 -0.37 2.69
C ALA A 406 -23.66 0.51 2.05
N LEU A 407 -23.74 0.58 0.72
CA LEU A 407 -24.76 1.30 -0.02
C LEU A 407 -26.17 0.69 0.10
N MET A 408 -26.28 -0.62 0.39
CA MET A 408 -27.58 -1.24 0.70
C MET A 408 -28.25 -0.63 1.92
N MET A 409 -27.49 -0.02 2.83
CA MET A 409 -28.03 0.70 3.99
C MET A 409 -28.61 2.07 3.64
N GLN A 410 -28.54 2.52 2.41
CA GLN A 410 -28.97 3.86 1.95
C GLN A 410 -28.39 4.99 2.82
N PRO A 411 -27.04 5.07 2.97
CA PRO A 411 -26.41 6.03 3.86
C PRO A 411 -26.62 7.47 3.41
N ARG A 412 -26.74 8.41 4.36
CA ARG A 412 -26.62 9.85 4.13
C ARG A 412 -25.15 10.27 4.04
N LEU A 413 -24.27 9.57 4.80
CA LEU A 413 -22.82 9.72 4.76
C LEU A 413 -22.18 8.34 4.60
N LEU A 414 -21.50 8.14 3.48
CA LEU A 414 -20.68 6.96 3.21
C LEU A 414 -19.23 7.27 3.55
N ILE A 415 -18.65 6.51 4.47
CA ILE A 415 -17.22 6.59 4.80
C ILE A 415 -16.49 5.43 4.10
N LEU A 416 -15.48 5.76 3.31
CA LEU A 416 -14.62 4.79 2.62
C LEU A 416 -13.20 4.88 3.18
N ASP A 417 -12.72 3.81 3.81
CA ASP A 417 -11.39 3.77 4.42
C ASP A 417 -10.44 2.96 3.52
N GLU A 418 -9.51 3.66 2.90
CA GLU A 418 -8.50 3.12 1.96
C GLU A 418 -9.06 2.11 0.94
N PRO A 419 -10.13 2.44 0.21
CA PRO A 419 -10.77 1.49 -0.70
C PRO A 419 -9.87 1.03 -1.85
N THR A 420 -8.76 1.72 -2.10
CA THR A 420 -7.81 1.39 -3.18
C THR A 420 -6.69 0.44 -2.75
N LEU A 421 -6.56 0.16 -1.45
CA LEU A 421 -5.43 -0.60 -0.92
C LEU A 421 -5.36 -2.01 -1.51
N GLY A 422 -4.21 -2.33 -2.13
CA GLY A 422 -3.94 -3.65 -2.71
C GLY A 422 -4.72 -3.97 -3.98
N LEU A 423 -5.41 -2.99 -4.59
CA LEU A 423 -6.15 -3.20 -5.83
C LEU A 423 -5.26 -3.05 -7.07
N ALA A 424 -5.55 -3.89 -8.07
CA ALA A 424 -4.95 -3.76 -9.40
C ALA A 424 -5.47 -2.49 -10.11
N PRO A 425 -4.65 -1.84 -10.97
CA PRO A 425 -5.03 -0.60 -11.66
C PRO A 425 -6.33 -0.67 -12.45
N VAL A 426 -6.64 -1.79 -13.09
CA VAL A 426 -7.92 -2.00 -13.79
C VAL A 426 -9.11 -1.91 -12.84
N ILE A 427 -8.94 -2.41 -11.62
CA ILE A 427 -9.99 -2.35 -10.59
C ILE A 427 -10.12 -0.92 -10.05
N LEU A 428 -9.00 -0.19 -9.90
CA LEU A 428 -9.02 1.23 -9.52
C LEU A 428 -9.82 2.06 -10.52
N GLU A 429 -9.63 1.81 -11.81
CA GLU A 429 -10.41 2.49 -12.86
C GLU A 429 -11.91 2.15 -12.77
N GLN A 430 -12.24 0.89 -12.54
CA GLN A 430 -13.65 0.47 -12.36
C GLN A 430 -14.27 1.11 -11.13
N LEU A 431 -13.55 1.12 -10.00
CA LEU A 431 -13.99 1.78 -8.78
C LEU A 431 -14.17 3.29 -8.97
N SER A 432 -13.23 3.95 -9.64
CA SER A 432 -13.32 5.38 -9.96
C SER A 432 -14.57 5.68 -10.79
N LYS A 433 -14.84 4.89 -11.85
CA LYS A 433 -16.07 5.04 -12.66
C LYS A 433 -17.34 4.80 -11.84
N ALA A 434 -17.33 3.85 -10.91
CA ALA A 434 -18.47 3.61 -10.03
C ALA A 434 -18.70 4.78 -9.07
N LEU A 435 -17.65 5.35 -8.47
CA LEU A 435 -17.76 6.54 -7.62
C LEU A 435 -18.22 7.76 -8.40
N ASP A 436 -17.77 7.93 -9.65
CA ASP A 436 -18.24 8.99 -10.55
C ASP A 436 -19.73 8.85 -10.87
N LYS A 437 -20.17 7.62 -11.16
CA LYS A 437 -21.60 7.33 -11.41
C LYS A 437 -22.42 7.58 -10.14
N LEU A 438 -21.93 7.14 -8.98
CA LEU A 438 -22.56 7.35 -7.68
C LEU A 438 -22.79 8.85 -7.42
N GLN A 439 -21.76 9.68 -7.59
CA GLN A 439 -21.85 11.13 -7.39
C GLN A 439 -22.82 11.85 -8.35
N LYS A 440 -22.96 11.33 -9.59
CA LYS A 440 -23.84 11.90 -10.63
C LYS A 440 -25.31 11.52 -10.43
N THR A 441 -25.56 10.34 -9.90
CA THR A 441 -26.90 9.74 -9.82
C THR A 441 -27.57 9.91 -8.47
N THR A 442 -26.79 10.20 -7.40
CA THR A 442 -27.30 10.27 -6.02
C THR A 442 -26.70 11.47 -5.28
N PRO A 443 -27.46 12.15 -4.41
CA PRO A 443 -26.96 13.22 -3.56
C PRO A 443 -26.19 12.70 -2.33
N ILE A 444 -25.52 11.56 -2.43
CA ILE A 444 -24.82 10.94 -1.31
C ILE A 444 -23.60 11.77 -0.89
N THR A 445 -23.44 11.94 0.41
CA THR A 445 -22.24 12.54 0.99
C THR A 445 -21.17 11.46 1.15
N VAL A 446 -19.94 11.75 0.77
CA VAL A 446 -18.83 10.78 0.88
C VAL A 446 -17.67 11.39 1.66
N LEU A 447 -17.14 10.62 2.61
CA LEU A 447 -15.90 10.89 3.30
C LEU A 447 -14.91 9.78 2.98
N LEU A 448 -13.90 10.10 2.19
CA LEU A 448 -12.89 9.16 1.69
C LEU A 448 -11.58 9.32 2.46
N GLY A 449 -11.06 8.26 3.03
CA GLY A 449 -9.70 8.20 3.55
C GLY A 449 -8.78 7.51 2.57
N GLU A 450 -7.71 8.17 2.16
CA GLU A 450 -6.78 7.61 1.18
C GLU A 450 -5.34 8.05 1.42
N GLN A 451 -4.43 7.15 1.08
CA GLN A 451 -3.04 7.49 0.86
C GLN A 451 -2.79 7.82 -0.62
N ASN A 452 -3.56 7.22 -1.52
CA ASN A 452 -3.44 7.41 -2.96
C ASN A 452 -4.10 8.72 -3.40
N VAL A 453 -3.31 9.79 -3.38
CA VAL A 453 -3.76 11.15 -3.76
C VAL A 453 -4.29 11.19 -5.19
N THR A 454 -3.64 10.45 -6.10
CA THR A 454 -4.04 10.36 -7.51
C THR A 454 -5.46 9.82 -7.69
N PHE A 455 -5.87 8.91 -6.81
CA PHE A 455 -7.25 8.41 -6.80
C PHE A 455 -8.20 9.38 -6.09
N ALA A 456 -7.77 9.98 -4.97
CA ALA A 456 -8.62 10.80 -4.11
C ALA A 456 -9.01 12.15 -4.75
N LEU A 457 -8.02 12.87 -5.31
CA LEU A 457 -8.22 14.25 -5.79
C LEU A 457 -9.26 14.40 -6.91
N PRO A 458 -9.32 13.53 -7.94
CA PRO A 458 -10.32 13.67 -9.01
C PRO A 458 -11.77 13.55 -8.51
N HIS A 459 -12.02 12.92 -7.37
CA HIS A 459 -13.34 12.75 -6.81
C HIS A 459 -13.72 13.84 -5.80
N ALA A 460 -12.72 14.49 -5.18
CA ALA A 460 -12.92 15.38 -4.05
C ALA A 460 -13.43 16.78 -4.45
N ASP A 461 -14.28 17.35 -3.60
CA ASP A 461 -14.60 18.79 -3.59
C ASP A 461 -13.69 19.53 -2.63
N ARG A 462 -13.33 18.85 -1.53
CA ARG A 462 -12.49 19.34 -0.45
C ARG A 462 -11.53 18.25 -0.02
N VAL A 463 -10.33 18.66 0.34
CA VAL A 463 -9.27 17.79 0.81
C VAL A 463 -8.79 18.28 2.17
N TYR A 464 -8.68 17.35 3.12
CA TYR A 464 -7.98 17.52 4.39
C TYR A 464 -6.70 16.69 4.35
N VAL A 465 -5.59 17.24 4.83
CA VAL A 465 -4.33 16.50 5.02
C VAL A 465 -4.19 16.16 6.50
N LEU A 466 -4.13 14.86 6.79
CA LEU A 466 -3.92 14.32 8.14
C LEU A 466 -2.49 13.83 8.26
N GLU A 467 -1.70 14.45 9.15
CA GLU A 467 -0.33 14.04 9.48
C GLU A 467 -0.14 14.04 11.00
N HIS A 468 0.57 13.03 11.50
CA HIS A 468 0.90 12.93 12.93
C HIS A 468 -0.29 13.19 13.85
N ALA A 469 -1.45 12.57 13.54
CA ALA A 469 -2.68 12.68 14.31
C ALA A 469 -3.39 14.05 14.27
N ARG A 470 -2.99 14.98 13.38
CA ARG A 470 -3.56 16.33 13.25
C ARG A 470 -3.90 16.67 11.81
N ILE A 471 -4.93 17.49 11.59
CA ILE A 471 -5.16 18.14 10.31
C ILE A 471 -4.12 19.27 10.17
N VAL A 472 -3.30 19.19 9.13
CA VAL A 472 -2.24 20.18 8.85
C VAL A 472 -2.60 21.09 7.68
N TRP A 473 -3.57 20.72 6.86
CA TRP A 473 -3.99 21.51 5.70
C TRP A 473 -5.44 21.19 5.31
N GLU A 474 -6.14 22.21 4.75
CA GLU A 474 -7.48 22.11 4.18
C GLU A 474 -7.57 22.97 2.92
N GLY A 475 -8.22 22.47 1.88
CA GLY A 475 -8.46 23.26 0.67
C GLY A 475 -9.16 22.48 -0.45
N SER A 476 -9.27 23.11 -1.61
CA SER A 476 -9.75 22.44 -2.83
C SER A 476 -8.66 21.56 -3.44
N PRO A 477 -9.03 20.55 -4.26
CA PRO A 477 -8.05 19.73 -4.98
C PRO A 477 -7.05 20.54 -5.82
N VAL A 478 -7.52 21.63 -6.45
CA VAL A 478 -6.67 22.52 -7.26
C VAL A 478 -5.62 23.23 -6.39
N ARG A 479 -6.02 23.73 -5.23
CA ARG A 479 -5.09 24.34 -4.27
C ARG A 479 -4.12 23.30 -3.70
N PHE A 480 -4.60 22.08 -3.46
CA PHE A 480 -3.74 20.98 -3.00
C PHE A 480 -2.61 20.71 -4.00
N GLU A 481 -2.90 20.62 -5.31
CA GLU A 481 -1.88 20.44 -6.34
C GLU A 481 -0.87 21.59 -6.38
N GLN A 482 -1.33 22.82 -6.20
CA GLN A 482 -0.46 24.00 -6.25
C GLN A 482 0.42 24.16 -5.00
N GLU A 483 -0.12 23.89 -3.81
CA GLU A 483 0.54 24.17 -2.54
C GLU A 483 1.27 22.95 -1.96
N MET A 484 0.75 21.76 -2.19
CA MET A 484 1.21 20.52 -1.57
C MET A 484 1.69 19.47 -2.58
N GLY A 485 1.30 19.60 -3.87
CA GLY A 485 1.45 18.55 -4.87
C GLY A 485 2.89 18.06 -5.05
N GLU A 486 3.88 18.96 -5.08
CA GLU A 486 5.30 18.59 -5.14
C GLU A 486 5.83 18.10 -3.78
N GLY A 487 5.33 18.66 -2.67
CA GLY A 487 5.80 18.36 -1.31
C GLY A 487 5.13 17.15 -0.67
N PHE A 488 3.83 16.93 -0.90
CA PHE A 488 3.08 15.84 -0.28
C PHE A 488 3.41 14.47 -0.88
N LEU A 489 3.66 14.43 -2.19
CA LEU A 489 4.20 13.25 -2.86
C LEU A 489 5.65 12.99 -2.44
N ASP A 490 6.27 13.98 -1.83
CA ASP A 490 7.66 14.06 -1.41
C ASP A 490 7.87 13.83 0.09
N ALA A 491 6.84 13.88 0.92
CA ALA A 491 6.94 13.74 2.36
C ALA A 491 7.13 12.29 2.82
N ALA A 492 8.39 11.82 2.76
CA ALA A 492 8.93 11.17 3.94
C ALA A 492 9.08 12.26 5.04
N PRO A 493 8.90 11.97 6.34
CA PRO A 493 8.76 12.96 7.39
C PRO A 493 10.02 13.84 7.51
N SER A 494 10.01 14.99 6.87
CA SER A 494 10.94 16.08 7.17
C SER A 494 10.29 16.89 8.29
N GLY A 495 10.90 16.83 9.47
CA GLY A 495 10.59 17.74 10.59
C GLY A 495 10.95 19.19 10.25
N THR A 496 10.15 19.82 9.42
CA THR A 496 10.14 21.26 9.19
C THR A 496 8.71 21.75 9.42
N THR A 497 8.50 22.33 10.58
CA THR A 497 7.36 23.18 10.91
C THR A 497 7.26 24.29 9.89
N HIS A 498 6.29 24.23 8.98
CA HIS A 498 5.85 25.41 8.25
C HIS A 498 5.09 26.32 9.20
N PRO A 499 5.43 27.61 9.30
CA PRO A 499 4.68 28.53 10.15
C PRO A 499 3.28 28.72 9.58
N VAL A 500 2.28 28.42 10.41
CA VAL A 500 0.89 28.83 10.21
C VAL A 500 0.89 30.35 10.05
N ARG A 501 0.63 30.87 8.86
CA ARG A 501 0.26 32.27 8.69
C ARG A 501 -1.21 32.43 9.05
N ALA A 502 -1.41 33.32 10.05
CA ALA A 502 -2.69 33.79 10.55
C ALA A 502 -3.59 34.39 9.45
#